data_358aa857b343d5db9811a71588d35606
#
_entry.id   358aa857b343d5db9811a71588d35606
#
_cell.length_a   1.000
_cell.length_b   1.000
_cell.length_c   1.000
_cell.angle_alpha   90.00
_cell.angle_beta   90.00
_cell.angle_gamma   90.00
#
_symmetry.space_group_name_H-M   'P 1'
#
loop_
_entity.id
_entity.type
_entity.pdbx_description
1 polymer ?
#
loop_
_entity_poly.entity_id
_entity_poly.type
_entity_poly.pdbx_seq_one_letter_code
_entity_poly.pdbx_strand_id
1 'polypeptide(L)'
;GIQEVWTRLNPDAPFEFAFLDQTYRDLYVKERRAVRVFNIFAGLAVLISCLGLFGLAAHTAERRTKEIGVRKVLGAGEAGLVLLLTKEFGRWVLLANVLAWPAGYFASRKLLQSFAYRTDVGPGVFVGAGVAALLVACLTVCGQALRAARANPVDSLRYE
;
A
#
# COMPACT_ATOMS: atom_id res chain seq x y z
N GLY A 1 4.58 -25.92 49.59
CA GLY A 1 4.52 -24.73 48.70
C GLY A 1 3.09 -24.22 48.58
N ILE A 2 2.86 -23.18 47.79
CA ILE A 2 1.54 -22.55 47.62
C ILE A 2 0.49 -23.57 47.15
N GLN A 3 0.88 -24.49 46.28
CA GLN A 3 0.03 -25.55 45.76
C GLN A 3 -0.48 -26.47 46.89
N GLU A 4 0.36 -26.87 47.84
CA GLU A 4 -0.03 -27.71 48.96
C GLU A 4 -1.06 -27.04 49.89
N VAL A 5 -0.87 -25.73 50.13
CA VAL A 5 -1.81 -24.94 50.94
C VAL A 5 -3.15 -24.79 50.23
N TRP A 6 -3.15 -24.56 48.91
CA TRP A 6 -4.38 -24.45 48.10
C TRP A 6 -5.16 -25.76 48.11
N THR A 7 -4.49 -26.90 47.82
CA THR A 7 -5.15 -28.24 47.80
C THR A 7 -5.71 -28.65 49.16
N ARG A 8 -5.09 -28.15 50.24
CA ARG A 8 -5.57 -28.44 51.61
C ARG A 8 -6.81 -27.60 51.96
N LEU A 9 -6.93 -26.39 51.40
CA LEU A 9 -8.07 -25.46 51.64
C LEU A 9 -9.23 -25.69 50.68
N ASN A 10 -8.95 -26.17 49.47
CA ASN A 10 -9.96 -26.37 48.41
C ASN A 10 -9.71 -27.71 47.70
N PRO A 11 -10.10 -28.85 48.30
CA PRO A 11 -9.82 -30.19 47.74
C PRO A 11 -10.55 -30.44 46.40
N ASP A 12 -11.68 -29.76 46.14
CA ASP A 12 -12.49 -29.98 44.96
C ASP A 12 -12.19 -28.97 43.81
N ALA A 13 -11.26 -28.02 43.99
CA ALA A 13 -10.93 -27.03 43.00
C ALA A 13 -9.53 -27.30 42.39
N PRO A 14 -9.39 -27.43 41.07
CA PRO A 14 -8.09 -27.57 40.45
C PRO A 14 -7.23 -26.31 40.68
N PHE A 15 -5.96 -26.51 41.05
CA PHE A 15 -5.01 -25.44 41.19
C PHE A 15 -4.49 -25.05 39.81
N GLU A 16 -5.17 -24.08 39.15
CA GLU A 16 -4.70 -23.51 37.91
C GLU A 16 -3.89 -22.25 38.22
N PHE A 17 -2.62 -22.27 37.89
CA PHE A 17 -1.79 -21.09 37.92
C PHE A 17 -1.21 -20.80 36.53
N ALA A 18 -1.29 -19.57 36.10
CA ALA A 18 -0.62 -19.11 34.89
C ALA A 18 0.42 -18.06 35.30
N PHE A 19 1.63 -18.23 34.84
CA PHE A 19 2.62 -17.16 34.98
C PHE A 19 2.18 -15.98 34.12
N LEU A 20 2.05 -14.83 34.72
CA LEU A 20 1.64 -13.59 34.04
C LEU A 20 2.52 -13.34 32.81
N ASP A 21 3.81 -13.67 32.89
CA ASP A 21 4.77 -13.54 31.80
C ASP A 21 4.43 -14.45 30.59
N GLN A 22 3.89 -15.66 30.82
CA GLN A 22 3.46 -16.55 29.73
C GLN A 22 2.20 -16.05 29.06
N THR A 23 1.22 -15.57 29.82
CA THR A 23 -0.01 -15.00 29.28
C THR A 23 0.27 -13.75 28.44
N TYR A 24 1.16 -12.88 28.90
CA TYR A 24 1.60 -11.72 28.12
C TYR A 24 2.36 -12.13 26.85
N ARG A 25 3.25 -13.10 26.91
CA ARG A 25 3.98 -13.61 25.73
C ARG A 25 3.03 -14.16 24.66
N ASP A 26 2.03 -14.92 25.06
CA ASP A 26 1.06 -15.50 24.12
C ASP A 26 0.20 -14.43 23.42
N LEU A 27 -0.18 -13.38 24.13
CA LEU A 27 -0.86 -12.23 23.56
C LEU A 27 0.03 -11.51 22.53
N TYR A 28 1.29 -11.22 22.88
CA TYR A 28 2.25 -10.58 21.96
C TYR A 28 2.56 -11.45 20.72
N VAL A 29 2.61 -12.75 20.85
CA VAL A 29 2.83 -13.66 19.71
C VAL A 29 1.65 -13.63 18.75
N LYS A 30 0.42 -13.63 19.25
CA LYS A 30 -0.80 -13.53 18.44
C LYS A 30 -0.87 -12.19 17.69
N GLU A 31 -0.58 -11.08 18.37
CA GLU A 31 -0.55 -9.75 17.75
C GLU A 31 0.53 -9.66 16.66
N ARG A 32 1.74 -10.15 16.92
CA ARG A 32 2.82 -10.17 15.91
C ARG A 32 2.48 -11.01 14.69
N ARG A 33 1.77 -12.12 14.86
CA ARG A 33 1.29 -12.93 13.73
C ARG A 33 0.26 -12.16 12.91
N ALA A 34 -0.70 -11.52 13.54
CA ALA A 34 -1.70 -10.71 12.86
C ALA A 34 -1.03 -9.57 12.05
N VAL A 35 -0.12 -8.81 12.65
CA VAL A 35 0.63 -7.74 11.97
C VAL A 35 1.42 -8.29 10.77
N ARG A 36 2.07 -9.46 10.91
CA ARG A 36 2.80 -10.09 9.79
C ARG A 36 1.87 -10.44 8.63
N VAL A 37 0.73 -11.03 8.93
CA VAL A 37 -0.28 -11.39 7.91
C VAL A 37 -0.78 -10.13 7.21
N PHE A 38 -1.15 -9.09 7.97
CA PHE A 38 -1.56 -7.81 7.39
C PHE A 38 -0.49 -7.18 6.49
N ASN A 39 0.77 -7.20 6.89
CA ASN A 39 1.87 -6.66 6.09
C ASN A 39 2.07 -7.44 4.79
N ILE A 40 1.92 -8.76 4.79
CA ILE A 40 1.99 -9.58 3.58
C ILE A 40 0.86 -9.21 2.63
N PHE A 41 -0.39 -9.16 3.12
CA PHE A 41 -1.53 -8.77 2.30
C PHE A 41 -1.42 -7.33 1.77
N ALA A 42 -0.95 -6.40 2.60
CA ALA A 42 -0.69 -5.03 2.16
C ALA A 42 0.37 -4.98 1.06
N GLY A 43 1.46 -5.72 1.20
CA GLY A 43 2.49 -5.84 0.16
C GLY A 43 1.94 -6.41 -1.14
N LEU A 44 1.13 -7.47 -1.08
CA LEU A 44 0.47 -8.05 -2.25
C LEU A 44 -0.50 -7.05 -2.90
N ALA A 45 -1.29 -6.33 -2.12
CA ALA A 45 -2.20 -5.31 -2.63
C ALA A 45 -1.44 -4.20 -3.37
N VAL A 46 -0.32 -3.73 -2.83
CA VAL A 46 0.55 -2.73 -3.49
C VAL A 46 1.11 -3.29 -4.80
N LEU A 47 1.60 -4.54 -4.82
CA LEU A 47 2.11 -5.18 -6.04
C LEU A 47 1.04 -5.27 -7.13
N ILE A 48 -0.16 -5.73 -6.79
CA ILE A 48 -1.27 -5.83 -7.74
C ILE A 48 -1.65 -4.44 -8.26
N SER A 49 -1.69 -3.44 -7.39
CA SER A 49 -1.98 -2.05 -7.77
C SER A 49 -0.92 -1.49 -8.72
N CYS A 50 0.37 -1.77 -8.46
CA CYS A 50 1.46 -1.38 -9.35
C CYS A 50 1.35 -2.05 -10.73
N LEU A 51 1.01 -3.35 -10.78
CA LEU A 51 0.80 -4.06 -12.04
C LEU A 51 -0.39 -3.49 -12.82
N GLY A 52 -1.49 -3.17 -12.13
CA GLY A 52 -2.65 -2.52 -12.76
C GLY A 52 -2.30 -1.15 -13.33
N LEU A 53 -1.60 -0.32 -12.56
CA LEU A 53 -1.18 1.01 -13.00
C LEU A 53 -0.17 0.94 -14.14
N PHE A 54 0.75 -0.03 -14.10
CA PHE A 54 1.71 -0.31 -15.17
C PHE A 54 0.99 -0.69 -16.47
N GLY A 55 0.00 -1.59 -16.44
CA GLY A 55 -0.78 -1.98 -17.62
C GLY A 55 -1.59 -0.82 -18.19
N LEU A 56 -2.22 -0.01 -17.34
CA LEU A 56 -2.97 1.17 -17.77
C LEU A 56 -2.05 2.22 -18.41
N ALA A 57 -0.88 2.46 -17.83
CA ALA A 57 0.09 3.40 -18.35
C ALA A 57 0.64 2.94 -19.72
N ALA A 58 0.94 1.65 -19.88
CA ALA A 58 1.36 1.06 -21.14
C ALA A 58 0.29 1.24 -22.22
N HIS A 59 -0.94 0.85 -21.91
CA HIS A 59 -2.06 0.97 -22.85
C HIS A 59 -2.36 2.43 -23.25
N THR A 60 -2.27 3.35 -22.29
CA THR A 60 -2.44 4.78 -22.56
C THR A 60 -1.32 5.33 -23.46
N ALA A 61 -0.08 4.90 -23.23
CA ALA A 61 1.06 5.27 -24.06
C ALA A 61 0.91 4.75 -25.49
N GLU A 62 0.47 3.50 -25.68
CA GLU A 62 0.18 2.91 -27.00
C GLU A 62 -0.89 3.70 -27.76
N ARG A 63 -2.00 4.02 -27.12
CA ARG A 63 -3.07 4.82 -27.74
C ARG A 63 -2.63 6.22 -28.15
N ARG A 64 -1.66 6.80 -27.46
CA ARG A 64 -1.12 8.14 -27.73
C ARG A 64 0.17 8.14 -28.54
N THR A 65 0.57 7.00 -29.10
CA THR A 65 1.84 6.86 -29.83
C THR A 65 1.95 7.87 -30.98
N LYS A 66 0.87 8.11 -31.76
CA LYS A 66 0.85 9.10 -32.83
C LYS A 66 1.06 10.53 -32.29
N GLU A 67 0.37 10.93 -31.21
CA GLU A 67 0.51 12.24 -30.56
C GLU A 67 1.93 12.44 -30.03
N ILE A 68 2.48 11.43 -29.36
CA ILE A 68 3.85 11.42 -28.83
C ILE A 68 4.86 11.57 -29.98
N GLY A 69 4.66 10.82 -31.07
CA GLY A 69 5.50 10.86 -32.26
C GLY A 69 5.52 12.26 -32.92
N VAL A 70 4.37 12.87 -33.15
CA VAL A 70 4.25 14.23 -33.70
C VAL A 70 4.95 15.26 -32.81
N ARG A 71 4.73 15.20 -31.48
CA ARG A 71 5.40 16.12 -30.57
C ARG A 71 6.91 15.95 -30.54
N LYS A 72 7.39 14.72 -30.66
CA LYS A 72 8.83 14.40 -30.72
C LYS A 72 9.48 14.97 -32.00
N VAL A 73 8.79 14.87 -33.12
CA VAL A 73 9.25 15.48 -34.39
C VAL A 73 9.27 17.01 -34.31
N LEU A 74 8.31 17.61 -33.59
CA LEU A 74 8.26 19.05 -33.33
C LEU A 74 9.25 19.54 -32.26
N GLY A 75 10.14 18.66 -31.76
CA GLY A 75 11.21 19.01 -30.82
C GLY A 75 10.83 18.91 -29.35
N ALA A 76 9.72 18.27 -29.00
CA ALA A 76 9.40 18.03 -27.59
C ALA A 76 10.42 17.09 -26.95
N GLY A 77 11.05 17.53 -25.87
CA GLY A 77 11.98 16.72 -25.10
C GLY A 77 11.30 15.54 -24.40
N GLU A 78 12.04 14.46 -24.18
CA GLU A 78 11.55 13.24 -23.47
C GLU A 78 10.96 13.58 -22.09
N ALA A 79 11.59 14.50 -21.36
CA ALA A 79 11.12 14.95 -20.04
C ALA A 79 9.71 15.57 -20.08
N GLY A 80 9.39 16.33 -21.12
CA GLY A 80 8.05 16.94 -21.27
C GLY A 80 6.96 15.90 -21.51
N LEU A 81 7.26 14.85 -22.27
CA LEU A 81 6.34 13.74 -22.51
C LEU A 81 6.10 12.88 -21.27
N VAL A 82 7.18 12.58 -20.53
CA VAL A 82 7.10 11.88 -19.25
C VAL A 82 6.27 12.67 -18.24
N LEU A 83 6.52 13.98 -18.14
CA LEU A 83 5.78 14.84 -17.21
C LEU A 83 4.29 14.90 -17.55
N LEU A 84 3.94 14.94 -18.83
CA LEU A 84 2.55 14.95 -19.28
C LEU A 84 1.79 13.69 -18.82
N LEU A 85 2.38 12.52 -19.09
CA LEU A 85 1.79 11.23 -18.70
C LEU A 85 1.73 11.10 -17.17
N THR A 86 2.81 11.43 -16.47
CA THR A 86 2.86 11.34 -15.00
C THR A 86 1.84 12.26 -14.34
N LYS A 87 1.63 13.48 -14.88
CA LYS A 87 0.65 14.43 -14.35
C LYS A 87 -0.80 13.92 -14.48
N GLU A 88 -1.12 13.24 -15.55
CA GLU A 88 -2.46 12.67 -15.78
C GLU A 88 -2.75 11.56 -14.76
N PHE A 89 -1.83 10.61 -14.60
CA PHE A 89 -1.98 9.54 -13.60
C PHE A 89 -1.90 10.05 -12.16
N GLY A 90 -1.05 11.04 -11.91
CA GLY A 90 -0.91 11.67 -10.59
C GLY A 90 -2.22 12.27 -10.08
N ARG A 91 -3.04 12.85 -10.96
CA ARG A 91 -4.38 13.36 -10.58
C ARG A 91 -5.31 12.27 -10.09
N TRP A 92 -5.32 11.12 -10.76
CA TRP A 92 -6.15 9.96 -10.34
C TRP A 92 -5.67 9.36 -9.04
N VAL A 93 -4.36 9.29 -8.82
CA VAL A 93 -3.79 8.81 -7.54
C VAL A 93 -4.09 9.78 -6.41
N LEU A 94 -4.06 11.09 -6.64
CA LEU A 94 -4.47 12.09 -5.65
C LEU A 94 -5.95 11.96 -5.28
N LEU A 95 -6.83 11.80 -6.26
CA LEU A 95 -8.26 11.57 -6.01
C LEU A 95 -8.48 10.28 -5.21
N ALA A 96 -7.78 9.20 -5.57
CA ALA A 96 -7.84 7.95 -4.84
C ALA A 96 -7.37 8.09 -3.38
N ASN A 97 -6.31 8.88 -3.12
CA ASN A 97 -5.84 9.18 -1.77
C ASN A 97 -6.91 9.92 -0.94
N VAL A 98 -7.56 10.94 -1.52
CA VAL A 98 -8.62 11.70 -0.83
C VAL A 98 -9.79 10.78 -0.43
N LEU A 99 -10.14 9.80 -1.27
CA LEU A 99 -11.18 8.82 -0.96
C LEU A 99 -10.72 7.74 0.03
N ALA A 100 -9.43 7.35 -0.04
CA ALA A 100 -8.87 6.32 0.83
C ALA A 100 -8.71 6.78 2.29
N TRP A 101 -8.46 8.08 2.54
CA TRP A 101 -8.26 8.60 3.89
C TRP A 101 -9.48 8.41 4.80
N PRO A 102 -10.70 8.84 4.44
CA PRO A 102 -11.87 8.59 5.28
C PRO A 102 -12.14 7.09 5.45
N ALA A 103 -12.01 6.29 4.39
CA ALA A 103 -12.19 4.85 4.48
C ALA A 103 -11.18 4.20 5.43
N GLY A 104 -9.91 4.57 5.33
CA GLY A 104 -8.84 4.12 6.22
C GLY A 104 -9.06 4.55 7.67
N TYR A 105 -9.53 5.78 7.89
CA TYR A 105 -9.85 6.28 9.22
C TYR A 105 -10.99 5.50 9.88
N PHE A 106 -12.08 5.24 9.17
CA PHE A 106 -13.20 4.44 9.70
C PHE A 106 -12.79 2.99 9.95
N ALA A 107 -12.03 2.38 9.02
CA ALA A 107 -11.54 1.03 9.17
C ALA A 107 -10.58 0.89 10.37
N SER A 108 -9.64 1.82 10.53
CA SER A 108 -8.71 1.81 11.67
C SER A 108 -9.44 1.98 12.99
N ARG A 109 -10.41 2.90 13.09
CA ARG A 109 -11.23 3.05 14.30
C ARG A 109 -11.98 1.78 14.65
N LYS A 110 -12.63 1.13 13.68
CA LYS A 110 -13.37 -0.11 13.91
C LYS A 110 -12.45 -1.26 14.35
N LEU A 111 -11.26 -1.33 13.77
CA LEU A 111 -10.25 -2.33 14.17
C LEU A 111 -9.72 -2.07 15.59
N LEU A 112 -9.35 -0.82 15.89
CA LEU A 112 -8.78 -0.47 17.19
C LEU A 112 -9.81 -0.59 18.35
N GLN A 113 -11.10 -0.50 18.07
CA GLN A 113 -12.13 -0.76 19.09
C GLN A 113 -12.12 -2.21 19.60
N SER A 114 -11.59 -3.14 18.80
CA SER A 114 -11.45 -4.56 19.16
C SER A 114 -10.15 -4.88 19.91
N PHE A 115 -9.22 -3.91 20.01
CA PHE A 115 -7.97 -4.07 20.75
C PHE A 115 -8.01 -3.34 22.08
N ALA A 116 -7.46 -3.98 23.13
CA ALA A 116 -7.44 -3.46 24.49
C ALA A 116 -6.60 -2.17 24.66
N TYR A 117 -5.65 -1.92 23.77
CA TYR A 117 -4.80 -0.72 23.74
C TYR A 117 -5.30 0.26 22.69
N ARG A 118 -5.91 1.35 23.13
CA ARG A 118 -6.32 2.47 22.26
C ARG A 118 -5.08 3.31 21.95
N THR A 119 -4.46 3.08 20.81
CA THR A 119 -3.48 4.00 20.26
C THR A 119 -4.18 4.88 19.24
N ASP A 120 -4.19 6.19 19.45
CA ASP A 120 -4.72 7.14 18.47
C ASP A 120 -3.80 7.17 17.25
N VAL A 121 -4.34 6.78 16.09
CA VAL A 121 -3.64 6.89 14.82
C VAL A 121 -3.64 8.36 14.41
N GLY A 122 -2.53 9.04 14.65
CA GLY A 122 -2.38 10.45 14.30
C GLY A 122 -2.47 10.67 12.77
N PRO A 123 -2.89 11.87 12.34
CA PRO A 123 -3.04 12.21 10.91
C PRO A 123 -1.74 12.07 10.12
N GLY A 124 -0.58 12.14 10.78
CA GLY A 124 0.73 11.95 10.17
C GLY A 124 0.91 10.59 9.49
N VAL A 125 0.31 9.53 10.01
CA VAL A 125 0.36 8.19 9.40
C VAL A 125 -0.36 8.17 8.05
N PHE A 126 -1.51 8.81 7.95
CA PHE A 126 -2.28 8.92 6.70
C PHE A 126 -1.54 9.74 5.65
N VAL A 127 -0.95 10.86 6.06
CA VAL A 127 -0.13 11.69 5.18
C VAL A 127 1.10 10.90 4.69
N GLY A 128 1.81 10.23 5.59
CA GLY A 128 2.97 9.40 5.25
C GLY A 128 2.63 8.27 4.28
N ALA A 129 1.52 7.56 4.53
CA ALA A 129 1.03 6.51 3.63
C ALA A 129 0.61 7.07 2.26
N GLY A 130 -0.05 8.23 2.23
CA GLY A 130 -0.45 8.90 0.99
C GLY A 130 0.74 9.35 0.15
N VAL A 131 1.77 9.92 0.79
CA VAL A 131 3.02 10.31 0.11
C VAL A 131 3.74 9.08 -0.43
N ALA A 132 3.85 8.01 0.35
CA ALA A 132 4.47 6.76 -0.08
C ALA A 132 3.72 6.16 -1.30
N ALA A 133 2.39 6.11 -1.26
CA ALA A 133 1.57 5.65 -2.38
C ALA A 133 1.79 6.49 -3.65
N LEU A 134 1.87 7.82 -3.51
CA LEU A 134 2.14 8.74 -4.60
C LEU A 134 3.53 8.51 -5.22
N LEU A 135 4.55 8.33 -4.39
CA LEU A 135 5.91 8.02 -4.85
C LEU A 135 5.98 6.72 -5.63
N VAL A 136 5.37 5.65 -5.09
CA VAL A 136 5.32 4.34 -5.77
C VAL A 136 4.59 4.44 -7.10
N ALA A 137 3.45 5.13 -7.16
CA ALA A 137 2.70 5.35 -8.38
C ALA A 137 3.49 6.15 -9.41
N CYS A 138 4.12 7.26 -9.00
CA CYS A 138 4.97 8.06 -9.87
C CYS A 138 6.14 7.26 -10.44
N LEU A 139 6.84 6.48 -9.62
CA LEU A 139 7.94 5.63 -10.07
C LEU A 139 7.48 4.60 -11.10
N THR A 140 6.33 3.96 -10.86
CA THR A 140 5.74 2.97 -11.77
C THR A 140 5.41 3.59 -13.12
N VAL A 141 4.75 4.75 -13.13
CA VAL A 141 4.34 5.45 -14.35
C VAL A 141 5.55 6.06 -15.09
N CYS A 142 6.50 6.67 -14.37
CA CYS A 142 7.72 7.21 -14.97
C CYS A 142 8.52 6.14 -15.72
N GLY A 143 8.62 4.93 -15.17
CA GLY A 143 9.31 3.83 -15.85
C GLY A 143 8.67 3.50 -17.20
N GLN A 144 7.34 3.47 -17.29
CA GLN A 144 6.61 3.24 -18.53
C GLN A 144 6.67 4.43 -19.49
N ALA A 145 6.49 5.63 -18.96
CA ALA A 145 6.58 6.87 -19.76
C ALA A 145 7.96 7.04 -20.41
N LEU A 146 9.04 6.68 -19.69
CA LEU A 146 10.39 6.67 -20.25
C LEU A 146 10.55 5.64 -21.37
N ARG A 147 10.01 4.43 -21.18
CA ARG A 147 10.02 3.41 -22.24
C ARG A 147 9.29 3.88 -23.49
N ALA A 148 8.10 4.45 -23.32
CA ALA A 148 7.30 5.00 -24.42
C ALA A 148 8.01 6.18 -25.12
N ALA A 149 8.63 7.07 -24.35
CA ALA A 149 9.37 8.21 -24.90
C ALA A 149 10.63 7.81 -25.66
N ARG A 150 11.27 6.68 -25.30
CA ARG A 150 12.44 6.13 -25.97
C ARG A 150 12.11 5.28 -27.19
N ALA A 151 10.86 4.88 -27.39
CA ALA A 151 10.43 4.14 -28.56
C ALA A 151 10.75 4.94 -29.86
N ASN A 152 11.17 4.21 -30.90
CA ASN A 152 11.62 4.82 -32.14
C ASN A 152 10.41 5.40 -32.90
N PRO A 153 10.38 6.72 -33.20
CA PRO A 153 9.24 7.35 -33.87
C PRO A 153 9.00 6.81 -35.30
N VAL A 154 10.02 6.23 -35.95
CA VAL A 154 9.89 5.68 -37.27
C VAL A 154 8.99 4.43 -37.31
N ASP A 155 9.05 3.61 -36.27
CA ASP A 155 8.22 2.39 -36.16
C ASP A 155 6.75 2.75 -35.85
N SER A 156 6.51 3.87 -35.16
CA SER A 156 5.16 4.32 -34.82
C SER A 156 4.38 4.95 -36.00
N LEU A 157 5.08 5.39 -37.03
CA LEU A 157 4.49 5.96 -38.26
C LEU A 157 4.37 4.94 -39.42
N ARG A 158 4.98 3.75 -39.26
CA ARG A 158 5.01 2.71 -40.32
C ARG A 158 3.86 1.69 -40.22
N TYR A 159 3.08 1.72 -39.15
CA TYR A 159 1.90 0.86 -38.99
C TYR A 159 0.67 1.55 -39.62
N GLU A 160 0.59 1.54 -40.92
CA GLU A 160 -0.60 1.57 -41.76
C GLU A 160 -0.56 0.37 -42.70
#